data_9217f83093a375baa23e91c59c750185
#
_entry.id   9217f83093a375baa23e91c59c750185
#
_cell.length_a   1.000
_cell.length_b   1.000
_cell.length_c   1.000
_cell.angle_alpha   90.00
_cell.angle_beta   90.00
_cell.angle_gamma   90.00
#
_symmetry.space_group_name_H-M   'P 1'
#
loop_
_entity.id
_entity.type
_entity.pdbx_description
1 polymer ?
#
loop_
_entity_poly.entity_id
_entity_poly.type
_entity_poly.pdbx_seq_one_letter_code
_entity_poly.pdbx_strand_id
1 'polypeptide(L)'
;MQHPNSADIQRVREFLLDLQARICAGLEQRELESGGTAHFEIDDWQRPEGGGGRSRVLQNGTVIEKGGVMFSHINISKLPASATERHPQIAGAKAQAMGVSLVIHPKNPNVPTSHANVRLFVAEPEGQDPVWWFGGGFDLTPFYPDDQDVLAWHQKAHDLCAPFGDTVYAEHKKWCDDYFYLKHRDEQRGVGGLFFDDLNQWDFETCFKYIQAVGNSYLEAILPIFQRHQNQPYTKAQRDFQLYRRGRYVEYNLVYDRGTLFGLQTGGRIESILVSMPPLAAWSYRPEWEENSAEKRLTDYYLKPQDWLTELQ
;
A
#
# COMPACT_ATOMS: atom_id res chain seq x y z
N MET A 1 9.55 26.81 7.74
CA MET A 1 9.43 25.98 6.51
C MET A 1 8.45 26.65 5.57
N GLN A 2 8.66 26.56 4.26
CA GLN A 2 7.70 27.09 3.29
C GLN A 2 6.45 26.20 3.29
N HIS A 3 5.28 26.78 3.49
CA HIS A 3 4.01 26.06 3.48
C HIS A 3 3.54 25.87 2.03
N PRO A 4 2.89 24.75 1.70
CA PRO A 4 2.35 24.51 0.36
C PRO A 4 1.27 25.54 0.02
N ASN A 5 1.37 26.11 -1.15
CA ASN A 5 0.35 26.98 -1.72
C ASN A 5 -0.62 26.17 -2.63
N SER A 6 -1.62 26.82 -3.17
CA SER A 6 -2.62 26.17 -4.04
C SER A 6 -1.99 25.56 -5.30
N ALA A 7 -0.91 26.14 -5.84
CA ALA A 7 -0.21 25.58 -7.00
C ALA A 7 0.53 24.29 -6.63
N ASP A 8 1.15 24.22 -5.45
CA ASP A 8 1.82 23.03 -4.95
C ASP A 8 0.83 21.88 -4.74
N ILE A 9 -0.32 22.18 -4.15
CA ILE A 9 -1.41 21.20 -3.96
C ILE A 9 -1.91 20.68 -5.29
N GLN A 10 -2.07 21.56 -6.29
CA GLN A 10 -2.49 21.14 -7.63
C GLN A 10 -1.43 20.27 -8.32
N ARG A 11 -0.14 20.56 -8.19
CA ARG A 11 0.97 19.73 -8.69
C ARG A 11 0.95 18.32 -8.09
N VAL A 12 0.74 18.22 -6.77
CA VAL A 12 0.61 16.91 -6.11
C VAL A 12 -0.60 16.16 -6.64
N ARG A 13 -1.75 16.82 -6.80
CA ARG A 13 -2.96 16.20 -7.36
C ARG A 13 -2.74 15.67 -8.77
N GLU A 14 -2.12 16.43 -9.63
CA GLU A 14 -1.81 16.03 -11.01
C GLU A 14 -0.87 14.81 -11.05
N PHE A 15 0.18 14.82 -10.23
CA PHE A 15 1.07 13.67 -10.07
C PHE A 15 0.32 12.41 -9.62
N LEU A 16 -0.56 12.52 -8.62
CA LEU A 16 -1.31 11.37 -8.11
C LEU A 16 -2.27 10.77 -9.14
N LEU A 17 -2.94 11.61 -9.95
CA LEU A 17 -3.82 11.15 -11.03
C LEU A 17 -3.03 10.47 -12.16
N ASP A 18 -1.87 11.03 -12.53
CA ASP A 18 -0.97 10.43 -13.51
C ASP A 18 -0.40 9.10 -12.98
N LEU A 19 0.02 9.05 -11.71
CA LEU A 19 0.50 7.85 -11.06
C LEU A 19 -0.56 6.73 -11.10
N GLN A 20 -1.82 7.04 -10.75
CA GLN A 20 -2.91 6.09 -10.85
C GLN A 20 -3.06 5.54 -12.28
N ALA A 21 -3.01 6.42 -13.27
CA ALA A 21 -3.17 6.02 -14.67
C ALA A 21 -2.04 5.10 -15.14
N ARG A 22 -0.79 5.43 -14.82
CA ARG A 22 0.38 4.62 -15.16
C ARG A 22 0.37 3.26 -14.48
N ILE A 23 0.00 3.20 -13.20
CA ILE A 23 -0.10 1.95 -12.45
C ILE A 23 -1.15 1.03 -13.10
N CYS A 24 -2.34 1.54 -13.40
CA CYS A 24 -3.38 0.75 -14.05
C CYS A 24 -2.93 0.25 -15.42
N ALA A 25 -2.35 1.10 -16.26
CA ALA A 25 -1.86 0.71 -17.58
C ALA A 25 -0.77 -0.38 -17.51
N GLY A 26 0.18 -0.26 -16.57
CA GLY A 26 1.23 -1.26 -16.38
C GLY A 26 0.70 -2.62 -15.94
N LEU A 27 -0.32 -2.64 -15.09
CA LEU A 27 -0.96 -3.86 -14.63
C LEU A 27 -1.89 -4.49 -15.70
N GLU A 28 -2.63 -3.68 -16.45
CA GLU A 28 -3.43 -4.14 -17.60
C GLU A 28 -2.55 -4.78 -18.68
N GLN A 29 -1.35 -4.26 -18.89
CA GLN A 29 -0.40 -4.85 -19.81
C GLN A 29 -0.02 -6.29 -19.41
N ARG A 30 0.05 -6.62 -18.11
CA ARG A 30 0.29 -8.00 -17.63
C ARG A 30 -0.89 -8.92 -17.94
N GLU A 31 -2.13 -8.42 -17.82
CA GLU A 31 -3.32 -9.16 -18.24
C GLU A 31 -3.26 -9.50 -19.74
N LEU A 32 -3.00 -8.50 -20.58
CA LEU A 32 -2.93 -8.67 -22.04
C LEU A 32 -1.85 -9.66 -22.45
N GLU A 33 -0.65 -9.57 -21.88
CA GLU A 33 0.47 -10.48 -22.18
C GLU A 33 0.22 -11.92 -21.76
N SER A 34 -0.69 -12.13 -20.82
CA SER A 34 -1.16 -13.47 -20.40
C SER A 34 -2.43 -13.93 -21.11
N GLY A 35 -2.86 -13.23 -22.16
CA GLY A 35 -4.06 -13.53 -22.91
C GLY A 35 -5.36 -13.16 -22.21
N GLY A 36 -5.30 -12.40 -21.12
CA GLY A 36 -6.45 -11.85 -20.43
C GLY A 36 -7.01 -10.61 -21.14
N THR A 37 -8.25 -10.26 -20.82
CA THR A 37 -8.94 -9.07 -21.35
C THR A 37 -9.47 -8.16 -20.25
N ALA A 38 -9.19 -8.50 -19.00
CA ALA A 38 -9.63 -7.71 -17.87
C ALA A 38 -8.93 -6.34 -17.86
N HIS A 39 -9.67 -5.31 -17.49
CA HIS A 39 -9.19 -3.95 -17.39
C HIS A 39 -9.75 -3.29 -16.14
N PHE A 40 -9.15 -2.16 -15.74
CA PHE A 40 -9.64 -1.38 -14.60
C PHE A 40 -10.89 -0.58 -14.98
N GLU A 41 -12.04 -0.96 -14.43
CA GLU A 41 -13.25 -0.16 -14.48
C GLU A 41 -13.03 1.15 -13.71
N ILE A 42 -13.52 2.26 -14.29
CA ILE A 42 -13.39 3.60 -13.71
C ILE A 42 -14.72 4.00 -13.09
N ASP A 43 -14.65 4.44 -11.83
CA ASP A 43 -15.76 4.96 -11.08
C ASP A 43 -15.36 6.30 -10.42
N ASP A 44 -15.78 7.40 -11.05
CA ASP A 44 -15.58 8.76 -10.53
C ASP A 44 -16.69 9.10 -9.54
N TRP A 45 -16.32 9.63 -8.38
CA TRP A 45 -17.26 9.95 -7.32
C TRP A 45 -16.96 11.32 -6.68
N GLN A 46 -18.01 11.93 -6.13
CA GLN A 46 -17.94 13.19 -5.42
C GLN A 46 -18.57 13.06 -4.03
N ARG A 47 -18.13 13.89 -3.09
CA ARG A 47 -18.70 13.98 -1.74
C ARG A 47 -19.54 15.24 -1.60
N PRO A 48 -20.70 15.17 -0.92
CA PRO A 48 -21.51 16.37 -0.60
C PRO A 48 -20.73 17.43 0.20
N GLU A 49 -19.80 16.98 1.07
CA GLU A 49 -18.98 17.85 1.93
C GLU A 49 -17.79 18.48 1.17
N GLY A 50 -17.61 18.13 -0.08
CA GLY A 50 -16.55 18.59 -0.96
C GLY A 50 -15.42 17.60 -1.18
N GLY A 51 -14.86 17.70 -2.37
CA GLY A 51 -13.87 16.75 -2.87
C GLY A 51 -14.51 15.52 -3.52
N GLY A 52 -13.69 14.55 -3.84
CA GLY A 52 -14.09 13.33 -4.52
C GLY A 52 -12.92 12.40 -4.79
N GLY A 53 -13.09 11.50 -5.72
CA GLY A 53 -12.04 10.58 -6.11
C GLY A 53 -12.36 9.81 -7.37
N ARG A 54 -11.42 8.97 -7.74
CA ARG A 54 -11.51 8.03 -8.85
C ARG A 54 -11.10 6.66 -8.37
N SER A 55 -12.06 5.75 -8.32
CA SER A 55 -11.78 4.33 -8.07
C SER A 55 -11.49 3.65 -9.41
N ARG A 56 -10.40 2.89 -9.47
CA ARG A 56 -10.12 1.99 -10.59
C ARG A 56 -10.04 0.58 -10.04
N VAL A 57 -10.92 -0.31 -10.51
CA VAL A 57 -11.09 -1.67 -9.97
C VAL A 57 -11.03 -2.68 -11.11
N LEU A 58 -10.10 -3.63 -11.01
CA LEU A 58 -10.02 -4.79 -11.88
C LEU A 58 -10.42 -6.03 -11.10
N GLN A 59 -11.31 -6.85 -11.67
CA GLN A 59 -11.80 -8.08 -11.07
C GLN A 59 -11.81 -9.21 -12.09
N ASN A 60 -11.68 -10.45 -11.59
CA ASN A 60 -11.79 -11.67 -12.39
C ASN A 60 -10.80 -11.75 -13.56
N GLY A 61 -9.63 -11.12 -13.43
CA GLY A 61 -8.58 -11.19 -14.43
C GLY A 61 -7.92 -12.56 -14.52
N THR A 62 -7.14 -12.75 -15.56
CA THR A 62 -6.32 -13.95 -15.76
C THR A 62 -5.13 -13.96 -14.80
N VAL A 63 -4.51 -12.81 -14.59
CA VAL A 63 -3.35 -12.59 -13.72
C VAL A 63 -3.76 -11.97 -12.39
N ILE A 64 -4.54 -10.89 -12.44
CA ILE A 64 -5.03 -10.16 -11.27
C ILE A 64 -6.43 -10.64 -10.94
N GLU A 65 -6.58 -11.36 -9.84
CA GLU A 65 -7.90 -11.83 -9.40
C GLU A 65 -8.78 -10.69 -8.90
N LYS A 66 -8.19 -9.74 -8.18
CA LYS A 66 -8.78 -8.47 -7.80
C LYS A 66 -7.69 -7.44 -7.56
N GLY A 67 -7.88 -6.25 -8.08
CA GLY A 67 -7.01 -5.11 -7.82
C GLY A 67 -7.81 -3.83 -7.72
N GLY A 68 -7.40 -2.95 -6.82
CA GLY A 68 -7.95 -1.61 -6.71
C GLY A 68 -6.83 -0.57 -6.66
N VAL A 69 -6.97 0.48 -7.46
CA VAL A 69 -6.08 1.65 -7.46
C VAL A 69 -6.95 2.88 -7.25
N MET A 70 -6.94 3.41 -6.02
CA MET A 70 -7.86 4.44 -5.55
C MET A 70 -7.17 5.79 -5.46
N PHE A 71 -7.64 6.76 -6.21
CA PHE A 71 -7.33 8.18 -5.99
C PHE A 71 -8.44 8.83 -5.17
N SER A 72 -8.08 9.65 -4.20
CA SER A 72 -9.01 10.52 -3.49
C SER A 72 -8.39 11.90 -3.26
N HIS A 73 -9.22 12.93 -3.27
CA HIS A 73 -8.92 14.28 -2.78
C HIS A 73 -10.16 14.79 -2.07
N ILE A 74 -10.13 14.82 -0.76
CA ILE A 74 -11.28 15.14 0.08
C ILE A 74 -11.02 16.40 0.89
N ASN A 75 -12.06 17.22 1.07
CA ASN A 75 -12.08 18.34 1.98
C ASN A 75 -12.77 17.92 3.29
N ILE A 76 -12.21 18.36 4.39
CA ILE A 76 -12.69 18.11 5.75
C ILE A 76 -12.98 19.46 6.38
N SER A 77 -14.25 19.75 6.65
CA SER A 77 -14.67 21.02 7.22
C SER A 77 -14.22 21.21 8.67
N LYS A 78 -14.08 20.09 9.41
CA LYS A 78 -13.65 20.09 10.81
C LYS A 78 -13.01 18.74 11.15
N LEU A 79 -11.73 18.76 11.52
CA LEU A 79 -11.01 17.57 11.96
C LEU A 79 -11.55 17.08 13.32
N PRO A 80 -11.94 15.79 13.44
CA PRO A 80 -12.35 15.22 14.72
C PRO A 80 -11.16 15.08 15.66
N ALA A 81 -11.41 15.18 16.97
CA ALA A 81 -10.36 15.07 17.98
C ALA A 81 -9.63 13.71 17.92
N SER A 82 -10.34 12.63 17.58
CA SER A 82 -9.76 11.29 17.41
C SER A 82 -8.75 11.19 16.26
N ALA A 83 -8.84 12.06 15.24
CA ALA A 83 -7.90 12.10 14.13
C ALA A 83 -6.68 12.99 14.42
N THR A 84 -6.64 13.68 15.57
CA THR A 84 -5.63 14.70 15.91
C THR A 84 -4.83 14.35 17.16
N GLU A 85 -4.87 13.12 17.63
CA GLU A 85 -4.15 12.69 18.85
C GLU A 85 -2.66 13.01 18.82
N ARG A 86 -2.02 12.81 17.65
CA ARG A 86 -0.60 13.14 17.45
C ARG A 86 -0.32 14.60 17.12
N HIS A 87 -1.35 15.33 16.71
CA HIS A 87 -1.30 16.74 16.31
C HIS A 87 -2.47 17.52 16.92
N PRO A 88 -2.54 17.67 18.26
CA PRO A 88 -3.68 18.30 18.92
C PRO A 88 -3.91 19.77 18.50
N GLN A 89 -2.87 20.44 18.00
CA GLN A 89 -2.95 21.84 17.51
C GLN A 89 -3.84 22.02 16.27
N ILE A 90 -4.14 20.95 15.52
CA ILE A 90 -5.03 21.01 14.35
C ILE A 90 -6.46 20.52 14.64
N ALA A 91 -6.79 20.25 15.91
CA ALA A 91 -8.13 19.83 16.28
C ALA A 91 -9.17 20.91 15.90
N GLY A 92 -10.22 20.49 15.19
CA GLY A 92 -11.25 21.41 14.70
C GLY A 92 -10.89 22.25 13.48
N ALA A 93 -9.66 22.17 12.97
CA ALA A 93 -9.24 22.88 11.77
C ALA A 93 -9.93 22.31 10.52
N LYS A 94 -10.02 23.15 9.49
CA LYS A 94 -10.28 22.70 8.13
C LYS A 94 -9.06 21.95 7.62
N ALA A 95 -9.28 20.92 6.80
CA ALA A 95 -8.18 20.18 6.22
C ALA A 95 -8.54 19.64 4.82
N GLN A 96 -7.52 19.23 4.10
CA GLN A 96 -7.65 18.43 2.90
C GLN A 96 -6.66 17.27 2.94
N ALA A 97 -7.09 16.15 2.39
CA ALA A 97 -6.26 14.95 2.24
C ALA A 97 -6.40 14.43 0.81
N MET A 98 -5.28 14.09 0.20
CA MET A 98 -5.27 13.48 -1.12
C MET A 98 -4.23 12.37 -1.19
N GLY A 99 -4.51 11.36 -2.01
CA GLY A 99 -3.59 10.25 -2.16
C GLY A 99 -4.01 9.25 -3.21
N VAL A 100 -3.08 8.37 -3.54
CA VAL A 100 -3.32 7.12 -4.24
C VAL A 100 -3.01 5.96 -3.29
N SER A 101 -3.95 5.03 -3.17
CA SER A 101 -3.79 3.78 -2.43
C SER A 101 -4.16 2.62 -3.34
N LEU A 102 -3.39 1.54 -3.28
CA LEU A 102 -3.67 0.35 -4.08
C LEU A 102 -3.43 -0.93 -3.29
N VAL A 103 -4.19 -1.95 -3.65
CA VAL A 103 -3.91 -3.35 -3.29
C VAL A 103 -4.17 -4.22 -4.51
N ILE A 104 -3.22 -5.08 -4.84
CA ILE A 104 -3.31 -6.01 -5.96
C ILE A 104 -3.23 -7.44 -5.42
N HIS A 105 -4.27 -8.23 -5.68
CA HIS A 105 -4.38 -9.65 -5.33
C HIS A 105 -4.24 -10.50 -6.60
N PRO A 106 -3.04 -11.05 -6.88
CA PRO A 106 -2.83 -11.93 -8.02
C PRO A 106 -3.54 -13.27 -7.84
N LYS A 107 -3.93 -13.90 -8.97
CA LYS A 107 -4.57 -15.22 -8.97
C LYS A 107 -3.59 -16.33 -8.63
N ASN A 108 -2.38 -16.26 -9.21
CA ASN A 108 -1.34 -17.26 -8.99
C ASN A 108 -0.72 -17.13 -7.59
N PRO A 109 -0.67 -18.20 -6.77
CA PRO A 109 -0.08 -18.14 -5.42
C PRO A 109 1.43 -17.84 -5.41
N ASN A 110 2.14 -18.03 -6.52
CA ASN A 110 3.56 -17.66 -6.63
C ASN A 110 3.78 -16.16 -6.85
N VAL A 111 2.74 -15.38 -7.13
CA VAL A 111 2.80 -13.92 -7.22
C VAL A 111 2.28 -13.33 -5.91
N PRO A 112 3.06 -12.49 -5.22
CA PRO A 112 2.65 -11.89 -3.95
C PRO A 112 1.53 -10.87 -4.12
N THR A 113 0.71 -10.71 -3.08
CA THR A 113 -0.11 -9.51 -2.92
C THR A 113 0.81 -8.32 -2.67
N SER A 114 0.51 -7.18 -3.27
CA SER A 114 1.25 -5.93 -3.09
C SER A 114 0.32 -4.78 -2.72
N HIS A 115 0.83 -3.89 -1.89
CA HIS A 115 0.17 -2.67 -1.47
C HIS A 115 1.11 -1.49 -1.70
N ALA A 116 0.56 -0.34 -2.06
CA ALA A 116 1.27 0.94 -2.02
C ALA A 116 0.30 2.07 -1.65
N ASN A 117 0.84 3.09 -1.03
CA ASN A 117 0.12 4.32 -0.72
C ASN A 117 1.07 5.51 -0.81
N VAL A 118 0.62 6.60 -1.38
CA VAL A 118 1.28 7.91 -1.31
C VAL A 118 0.22 8.99 -1.12
N ARG A 119 0.42 9.87 -0.14
CA ARG A 119 -0.60 10.84 0.25
C ARG A 119 -0.01 12.16 0.74
N LEU A 120 -0.77 13.23 0.59
CA LEU A 120 -0.55 14.55 1.20
C LEU A 120 -1.73 14.87 2.13
N PHE A 121 -1.42 15.41 3.30
CA PHE A 121 -2.37 16.00 4.22
C PHE A 121 -2.00 17.46 4.47
N VAL A 122 -3.00 18.34 4.49
CA VAL A 122 -2.83 19.76 4.82
C VAL A 122 -3.99 20.19 5.74
N ALA A 123 -3.67 20.75 6.89
CA ALA A 123 -4.63 21.36 7.82
C ALA A 123 -4.40 22.87 7.92
N GLU A 124 -5.47 23.64 8.05
CA GLU A 124 -5.47 25.10 8.12
C GLU A 124 -6.11 25.55 9.45
N PRO A 125 -5.36 25.50 10.57
CA PRO A 125 -5.85 25.98 11.86
C PRO A 125 -6.03 27.49 11.82
N GLU A 126 -7.11 27.99 12.44
CA GLU A 126 -7.44 29.41 12.42
C GLU A 126 -6.35 30.26 13.10
N GLY A 127 -5.87 31.27 12.42
CA GLY A 127 -4.86 32.21 12.94
C GLY A 127 -3.45 31.63 13.08
N GLN A 128 -3.18 30.46 12.51
CA GLN A 128 -1.87 29.81 12.51
C GLN A 128 -1.46 29.44 11.08
N ASP A 129 -0.17 29.14 10.92
CA ASP A 129 0.35 28.60 9.67
C ASP A 129 -0.23 27.22 9.36
N PRO A 130 -0.41 26.86 8.08
CA PRO A 130 -0.83 25.52 7.70
C PRO A 130 0.10 24.43 8.23
N VAL A 131 -0.48 23.33 8.70
CA VAL A 131 0.25 22.13 9.09
C VAL A 131 0.09 21.09 7.98
N TRP A 132 1.19 20.56 7.49
CA TRP A 132 1.16 19.61 6.39
C TRP A 132 2.17 18.48 6.60
N TRP A 133 1.90 17.34 5.98
CA TRP A 133 2.84 16.23 5.88
C TRP A 133 2.50 15.33 4.72
N PHE A 134 3.50 14.58 4.28
CA PHE A 134 3.31 13.46 3.39
C PHE A 134 3.33 12.14 4.18
N GLY A 135 2.73 11.11 3.60
CA GLY A 135 2.79 9.74 4.09
C GLY A 135 2.75 8.77 2.93
N GLY A 136 3.20 7.55 3.18
CA GLY A 136 3.18 6.55 2.13
C GLY A 136 4.02 5.33 2.42
N GLY A 137 4.32 4.61 1.34
CA GLY A 137 5.12 3.40 1.33
C GLY A 137 4.58 2.36 0.37
N PHE A 138 5.23 1.22 0.35
CA PHE A 138 4.77 0.01 -0.33
C PHE A 138 5.28 -1.22 0.41
N ASP A 139 4.50 -2.30 0.40
CA ASP A 139 4.86 -3.56 1.03
C ASP A 139 4.41 -4.77 0.23
N LEU A 140 5.11 -5.89 0.43
CA LEU A 140 4.93 -7.13 -0.30
C LEU A 140 4.48 -8.25 0.64
N THR A 141 3.42 -8.97 0.25
CA THR A 141 2.84 -10.09 1.01
C THR A 141 2.89 -11.35 0.16
N PRO A 142 4.01 -12.10 0.17
CA PRO A 142 4.12 -13.35 -0.54
C PRO A 142 3.40 -14.50 0.18
N PHE A 143 3.04 -15.54 -0.61
CA PHE A 143 2.54 -16.82 -0.12
C PHE A 143 3.60 -17.92 -0.29
N TYR A 144 4.34 -17.85 -1.39
CA TYR A 144 5.50 -18.69 -1.70
C TYR A 144 6.66 -17.76 -2.07
N PRO A 145 7.37 -17.22 -1.08
CA PRO A 145 8.41 -16.22 -1.31
C PRO A 145 9.60 -16.81 -2.08
N ASP A 146 10.11 -16.01 -3.00
CA ASP A 146 11.38 -16.21 -3.69
C ASP A 146 12.40 -15.24 -3.12
N ASP A 147 13.57 -15.73 -2.72
CA ASP A 147 14.63 -14.93 -2.10
C ASP A 147 15.08 -13.77 -3.03
N GLN A 148 15.15 -14.05 -4.34
CA GLN A 148 15.54 -13.04 -5.34
C GLN A 148 14.51 -11.91 -5.44
N ASP A 149 13.21 -12.24 -5.34
CA ASP A 149 12.14 -11.24 -5.36
C ASP A 149 12.19 -10.35 -4.12
N VAL A 150 12.38 -10.97 -2.94
CA VAL A 150 12.48 -10.23 -1.68
C VAL A 150 13.69 -9.30 -1.68
N LEU A 151 14.85 -9.82 -2.11
CA LEU A 151 16.07 -9.01 -2.23
C LEU A 151 15.87 -7.84 -3.21
N ALA A 152 15.34 -8.10 -4.41
CA ALA A 152 15.13 -7.07 -5.43
C ALA A 152 14.11 -6.00 -4.97
N TRP A 153 13.06 -6.40 -4.25
CA TRP A 153 12.07 -5.51 -3.66
C TRP A 153 12.70 -4.55 -2.65
N HIS A 154 13.50 -5.08 -1.73
CA HIS A 154 14.19 -4.29 -0.71
C HIS A 154 15.33 -3.47 -1.28
N GLN A 155 16.05 -3.97 -2.30
CA GLN A 155 17.07 -3.19 -3.01
C GLN A 155 16.46 -1.97 -3.71
N LYS A 156 15.30 -2.13 -4.38
CA LYS A 156 14.57 -1.00 -4.97
C LYS A 156 14.14 0.01 -3.89
N ALA A 157 13.67 -0.47 -2.74
CA ALA A 157 13.30 0.38 -1.62
C ALA A 157 14.52 1.15 -1.03
N HIS A 158 15.66 0.50 -0.93
CA HIS A 158 16.90 1.12 -0.48
C HIS A 158 17.38 2.19 -1.48
N ASP A 159 17.45 1.85 -2.76
CA ASP A 159 17.98 2.73 -3.80
C ASP A 159 17.15 4.01 -3.98
N LEU A 160 15.83 3.93 -3.85
CA LEU A 160 14.97 5.12 -3.90
C LEU A 160 15.15 6.02 -2.67
N CYS A 161 15.53 5.46 -1.51
CA CYS A 161 15.75 6.23 -0.28
C CYS A 161 17.12 6.91 -0.25
N ALA A 162 18.14 6.30 -0.85
CA ALA A 162 19.54 6.74 -0.78
C ALA A 162 19.77 8.23 -1.11
N PRO A 163 19.10 8.83 -2.13
CA PRO A 163 19.25 10.28 -2.41
C PRO A 163 18.75 11.21 -1.29
N PHE A 164 17.99 10.70 -0.32
CA PHE A 164 17.34 11.48 0.74
C PHE A 164 18.02 11.30 2.11
N GLY A 165 18.98 10.38 2.21
CA GLY A 165 19.79 10.17 3.40
C GLY A 165 20.08 8.70 3.69
N ASP A 166 21.22 8.44 4.30
CA ASP A 166 21.72 7.07 4.53
C ASP A 166 20.87 6.24 5.50
N THR A 167 20.09 6.89 6.37
CA THR A 167 19.25 6.20 7.37
C THR A 167 17.79 6.01 6.92
N VAL A 168 17.35 6.71 5.86
CA VAL A 168 15.94 6.80 5.45
C VAL A 168 15.35 5.42 5.17
N TYR A 169 16.08 4.55 4.46
CA TYR A 169 15.61 3.19 4.21
C TYR A 169 15.42 2.41 5.51
N ALA A 170 16.43 2.39 6.38
CA ALA A 170 16.37 1.62 7.62
C ALA A 170 15.23 2.09 8.54
N GLU A 171 15.03 3.41 8.65
CA GLU A 171 13.96 4.01 9.45
C GLU A 171 12.57 3.65 8.89
N HIS A 172 12.35 3.81 7.58
CA HIS A 172 11.06 3.54 6.96
C HIS A 172 10.77 2.04 6.80
N LYS A 173 11.80 1.22 6.62
CA LYS A 173 11.69 -0.25 6.65
C LYS A 173 11.28 -0.74 8.04
N LYS A 174 11.95 -0.25 9.08
CA LYS A 174 11.59 -0.58 10.45
C LYS A 174 10.16 -0.14 10.79
N TRP A 175 9.76 1.05 10.37
CA TRP A 175 8.39 1.53 10.56
C TRP A 175 7.37 0.66 9.83
N CYS A 176 7.70 0.18 8.62
CA CYS A 176 6.89 -0.77 7.86
C CYS A 176 6.69 -2.08 8.64
N ASP A 177 7.76 -2.64 9.21
CA ASP A 177 7.69 -3.86 10.02
C ASP A 177 6.80 -3.64 11.26
N ASP A 178 6.98 -2.54 11.97
CA ASP A 178 6.19 -2.22 13.17
C ASP A 178 4.70 -1.98 12.83
N TYR A 179 4.43 -1.34 11.69
CA TYR A 179 3.07 -0.99 11.27
C TYR A 179 2.27 -2.20 10.81
N PHE A 180 2.86 -3.07 9.97
CA PHE A 180 2.16 -4.22 9.37
C PHE A 180 2.26 -5.50 10.19
N TYR A 181 2.55 -5.40 11.48
CA TYR A 181 2.63 -6.53 12.39
C TYR A 181 1.25 -6.96 12.92
N LEU A 182 0.91 -8.25 12.78
CA LEU A 182 -0.31 -8.86 13.32
C LEU A 182 -0.09 -9.28 14.76
N LYS A 183 -0.39 -8.42 15.71
CA LYS A 183 -0.12 -8.64 17.15
C LYS A 183 -0.75 -9.92 17.69
N HIS A 184 -1.97 -10.27 17.28
CA HIS A 184 -2.68 -11.46 17.74
C HIS A 184 -2.21 -12.76 17.08
N ARG A 185 -1.33 -12.67 16.08
CA ARG A 185 -0.72 -13.81 15.39
C ARG A 185 0.79 -13.94 15.66
N ASP A 186 1.41 -12.92 16.21
CA ASP A 186 2.87 -12.82 16.41
C ASP A 186 3.65 -13.00 15.09
N GLU A 187 3.13 -12.39 14.01
CA GLU A 187 3.73 -12.47 12.69
C GLU A 187 3.61 -11.18 11.89
N GLN A 188 4.50 -10.98 10.91
CA GLN A 188 4.40 -9.92 9.94
C GLN A 188 3.28 -10.20 8.91
N ARG A 189 2.67 -9.16 8.32
CA ARG A 189 1.73 -9.30 7.20
C ARG A 189 2.41 -9.93 5.97
N GLY A 190 3.67 -9.57 5.73
CA GLY A 190 4.51 -10.03 4.64
C GLY A 190 5.98 -9.76 4.91
N VAL A 191 6.77 -9.55 3.87
CA VAL A 191 8.20 -9.27 3.96
C VAL A 191 8.51 -7.78 4.13
N GLY A 192 7.48 -6.93 4.19
CA GLY A 192 7.62 -5.49 4.39
C GLY A 192 7.98 -4.72 3.11
N GLY A 193 8.71 -3.66 3.28
CA GLY A 193 9.08 -2.67 2.29
C GLY A 193 9.34 -1.33 2.96
N LEU A 194 8.56 -0.31 2.62
CA LEU A 194 8.64 1.03 3.21
C LEU A 194 7.27 1.45 3.78
N PHE A 195 7.30 2.10 4.94
CA PHE A 195 6.16 2.83 5.46
C PHE A 195 6.63 4.08 6.21
N PHE A 196 5.97 5.19 6.00
CA PHE A 196 6.20 6.44 6.71
C PHE A 196 4.92 7.28 6.78
N ASP A 197 4.84 8.08 7.81
CA ASP A 197 3.74 9.03 8.05
C ASP A 197 4.33 10.32 8.62
N ASP A 198 3.51 11.39 8.68
CA ASP A 198 3.94 12.67 9.25
C ASP A 198 5.27 13.22 8.65
N LEU A 199 5.56 12.90 7.38
CA LEU A 199 6.81 13.29 6.72
C LEU A 199 6.79 14.77 6.35
N ASN A 200 7.50 15.58 7.11
CA ASN A 200 7.73 17.00 6.87
C ASN A 200 9.11 17.47 7.39
N GLN A 201 10.04 16.53 7.55
CA GLN A 201 11.40 16.81 8.07
C GLN A 201 12.28 17.57 7.07
N TRP A 202 11.93 17.55 5.80
CA TRP A 202 12.55 18.32 4.73
C TRP A 202 11.61 19.45 4.27
N ASP A 203 12.08 20.30 3.35
CA ASP A 203 11.18 21.24 2.68
C ASP A 203 10.13 20.51 1.82
N PHE A 204 9.08 21.23 1.45
CA PHE A 204 7.96 20.65 0.69
C PHE A 204 8.40 20.01 -0.62
N GLU A 205 9.30 20.65 -1.37
CA GLU A 205 9.79 20.14 -2.65
C GLU A 205 10.59 18.83 -2.49
N THR A 206 11.41 18.74 -1.46
CA THR A 206 12.18 17.52 -1.14
C THR A 206 11.26 16.40 -0.69
N CYS A 207 10.30 16.68 0.19
CA CYS A 207 9.27 15.71 0.58
C CYS A 207 8.45 15.24 -0.63
N PHE A 208 8.05 16.16 -1.52
CA PHE A 208 7.32 15.82 -2.73
C PHE A 208 8.14 14.95 -3.70
N LYS A 209 9.42 15.27 -3.90
CA LYS A 209 10.32 14.40 -4.69
C LYS A 209 10.44 13.00 -4.11
N TYR A 210 10.48 12.87 -2.78
CA TYR A 210 10.50 11.57 -2.13
C TYR A 210 9.22 10.77 -2.40
N ILE A 211 8.05 11.41 -2.26
CA ILE A 211 6.75 10.79 -2.60
C ILE A 211 6.69 10.35 -4.08
N GLN A 212 7.24 11.16 -4.99
CA GLN A 212 7.32 10.80 -6.39
C GLN A 212 8.24 9.58 -6.62
N ALA A 213 9.38 9.53 -5.93
CA ALA A 213 10.27 8.38 -5.99
C ALA A 213 9.59 7.10 -5.50
N VAL A 214 8.91 7.16 -4.34
CA VAL A 214 8.17 6.02 -3.78
C VAL A 214 7.07 5.55 -4.75
N GLY A 215 6.22 6.46 -5.23
CA GLY A 215 5.12 6.10 -6.12
C GLY A 215 5.59 5.52 -7.46
N ASN A 216 6.61 6.13 -8.07
CA ASN A 216 7.15 5.68 -9.36
C ASN A 216 7.84 4.31 -9.25
N SER A 217 8.52 4.03 -8.14
CA SER A 217 9.25 2.77 -7.93
C SER A 217 8.34 1.56 -7.77
N TYR A 218 7.05 1.73 -7.44
CA TYR A 218 6.14 0.60 -7.25
C TYR A 218 6.05 -0.32 -8.47
N LEU A 219 5.78 0.24 -9.67
CA LEU A 219 5.71 -0.57 -10.89
C LEU A 219 7.06 -1.22 -11.23
N GLU A 220 8.15 -0.48 -11.07
CA GLU A 220 9.50 -0.98 -11.34
C GLU A 220 9.86 -2.18 -10.44
N ALA A 221 9.35 -2.19 -9.21
CA ALA A 221 9.56 -3.28 -8.25
C ALA A 221 8.66 -4.48 -8.50
N ILE A 222 7.36 -4.26 -8.80
CA ILE A 222 6.37 -5.34 -8.85
C ILE A 222 6.28 -6.04 -10.21
N LEU A 223 6.43 -5.32 -11.33
CA LEU A 223 6.26 -5.91 -12.66
C LEU A 223 7.26 -7.04 -12.98
N PRO A 224 8.55 -6.99 -12.58
CA PRO A 224 9.46 -8.10 -12.75
C PRO A 224 9.03 -9.37 -12.00
N ILE A 225 8.41 -9.22 -10.81
CA ILE A 225 7.87 -10.34 -10.03
C ILE A 225 6.69 -11.00 -10.78
N PHE A 226 5.75 -10.21 -11.29
CA PHE A 226 4.68 -10.72 -12.15
C PHE A 226 5.24 -11.48 -13.35
N GLN A 227 6.22 -10.89 -14.05
CA GLN A 227 6.80 -11.49 -15.26
C GLN A 227 7.43 -12.87 -14.98
N ARG A 228 8.08 -13.05 -13.81
CA ARG A 228 8.68 -14.34 -13.43
C ARG A 228 7.66 -15.40 -13.05
N HIS A 229 6.57 -15.03 -12.39
CA HIS A 229 5.74 -15.98 -11.68
C HIS A 229 4.29 -16.11 -12.17
N GLN A 230 3.75 -15.12 -12.90
CA GLN A 230 2.32 -15.09 -13.25
C GLN A 230 1.84 -16.33 -14.05
N ASN A 231 2.72 -16.94 -14.83
CA ASN A 231 2.44 -18.11 -15.66
C ASN A 231 2.98 -19.43 -15.09
N GLN A 232 3.55 -19.43 -13.88
CA GLN A 232 4.02 -20.66 -13.25
C GLN A 232 2.84 -21.57 -12.91
N PRO A 233 2.96 -22.89 -13.15
CA PRO A 233 1.93 -23.83 -12.72
C PRO A 233 1.86 -23.88 -11.19
N TYR A 234 0.66 -24.07 -10.67
CA TYR A 234 0.44 -24.25 -9.23
C TYR A 234 -0.62 -25.31 -8.95
N THR A 235 -0.53 -25.92 -7.78
CA THR A 235 -1.45 -26.97 -7.33
C THR A 235 -2.65 -26.38 -6.59
N LYS A 236 -3.69 -27.20 -6.40
CA LYS A 236 -4.81 -26.85 -5.54
C LYS A 236 -4.35 -26.56 -4.10
N ALA A 237 -3.41 -27.34 -3.57
CA ALA A 237 -2.87 -27.14 -2.22
C ALA A 237 -2.21 -25.77 -2.07
N GLN A 238 -1.42 -25.31 -3.05
CA GLN A 238 -0.83 -23.98 -3.07
C GLN A 238 -1.89 -22.89 -3.12
N ARG A 239 -2.95 -23.09 -3.90
CA ARG A 239 -4.08 -22.14 -3.91
C ARG A 239 -4.80 -22.11 -2.56
N ASP A 240 -5.08 -23.25 -1.94
CA ASP A 240 -5.73 -23.30 -0.63
C ASP A 240 -4.88 -22.61 0.44
N PHE A 241 -3.55 -22.76 0.41
CA PHE A 241 -2.64 -22.04 1.29
C PHE A 241 -2.68 -20.52 1.05
N GLN A 242 -2.69 -20.07 -0.21
CA GLN A 242 -2.87 -18.65 -0.53
C GLN A 242 -4.16 -18.10 0.09
N LEU A 243 -5.28 -18.83 -0.04
CA LEU A 243 -6.56 -18.40 0.55
C LEU A 243 -6.49 -18.33 2.08
N TYR A 244 -5.82 -19.29 2.71
CA TYR A 244 -5.58 -19.27 4.15
C TYR A 244 -4.73 -18.05 4.57
N ARG A 245 -3.66 -17.74 3.83
CA ARG A 245 -2.82 -16.56 4.11
C ARG A 245 -3.54 -15.24 3.84
N ARG A 246 -4.43 -15.20 2.85
CA ARG A 246 -5.33 -14.06 2.63
C ARG A 246 -6.25 -13.78 3.82
N GLY A 247 -6.60 -14.80 4.61
CA GLY A 247 -7.29 -14.60 5.88
C GLY A 247 -6.50 -13.69 6.83
N ARG A 248 -5.17 -13.84 6.91
CA ARG A 248 -4.29 -12.96 7.71
C ARG A 248 -4.28 -11.52 7.18
N TYR A 249 -4.28 -11.35 5.86
CA TYR A 249 -4.38 -10.04 5.22
C TYR A 249 -5.69 -9.33 5.58
N VAL A 250 -6.81 -10.06 5.55
CA VAL A 250 -8.13 -9.55 5.97
C VAL A 250 -8.15 -9.17 7.45
N GLU A 251 -7.59 -10.04 8.32
CA GLU A 251 -7.49 -9.75 9.76
C GLU A 251 -6.73 -8.44 10.01
N TYR A 252 -5.58 -8.24 9.36
CA TYR A 252 -4.81 -7.01 9.52
C TYR A 252 -5.63 -5.79 9.10
N ASN A 253 -6.17 -5.79 7.90
CA ASN A 253 -6.86 -4.64 7.34
C ASN A 253 -8.12 -4.25 8.12
N LEU A 254 -8.88 -5.21 8.65
CA LEU A 254 -10.10 -4.94 9.39
C LEU A 254 -9.85 -4.60 10.88
N VAL A 255 -8.75 -5.09 11.47
CA VAL A 255 -8.49 -4.94 12.91
C VAL A 255 -7.46 -3.86 13.21
N TYR A 256 -6.44 -3.69 12.37
CA TYR A 256 -5.29 -2.85 12.69
C TYR A 256 -5.02 -1.71 11.69
N ASP A 257 -5.47 -1.81 10.44
CA ASP A 257 -5.17 -0.77 9.45
C ASP A 257 -5.89 0.53 9.80
N ARG A 258 -5.11 1.55 10.19
CA ARG A 258 -5.64 2.85 10.60
C ARG A 258 -6.44 3.53 9.50
N GLY A 259 -6.01 3.38 8.23
CA GLY A 259 -6.71 3.95 7.08
C GLY A 259 -8.09 3.33 6.87
N THR A 260 -8.20 2.01 6.95
CA THR A 260 -9.48 1.28 6.88
C THR A 260 -10.39 1.68 8.03
N LEU A 261 -9.89 1.63 9.27
CA LEU A 261 -10.68 1.96 10.46
C LEU A 261 -11.17 3.41 10.42
N PHE A 262 -10.30 4.36 10.10
CA PHE A 262 -10.67 5.77 9.96
C PHE A 262 -11.72 5.98 8.87
N GLY A 263 -11.53 5.37 7.69
CA GLY A 263 -12.47 5.47 6.58
C GLY A 263 -13.87 4.94 6.94
N LEU A 264 -13.95 3.79 7.60
CA LEU A 264 -15.22 3.20 8.03
C LEU A 264 -15.90 4.04 9.14
N GLN A 265 -15.13 4.58 10.09
CA GLN A 265 -15.65 5.39 11.20
C GLN A 265 -16.12 6.78 10.76
N THR A 266 -15.53 7.34 9.71
CA THR A 266 -15.85 8.70 9.21
C THR A 266 -16.85 8.71 8.05
N GLY A 267 -17.52 7.57 7.78
CA GLY A 267 -18.50 7.48 6.71
C GLY A 267 -17.89 7.60 5.30
N GLY A 268 -16.65 7.12 5.14
CA GLY A 268 -15.99 7.01 3.84
C GLY A 268 -16.73 6.07 2.91
N ARG A 269 -16.40 6.10 1.62
CA ARG A 269 -17.02 5.23 0.61
C ARG A 269 -16.62 3.77 0.84
N ILE A 270 -17.55 2.96 1.35
CA ILE A 270 -17.30 1.59 1.80
C ILE A 270 -16.71 0.72 0.68
N GLU A 271 -17.26 0.78 -0.53
CA GLU A 271 -16.79 0.03 -1.70
C GLU A 271 -15.33 0.36 -2.04
N SER A 272 -14.94 1.62 -1.95
CA SER A 272 -13.56 2.06 -2.21
C SER A 272 -12.60 1.68 -1.07
N ILE A 273 -13.06 1.61 0.17
CA ILE A 273 -12.27 1.19 1.33
C ILE A 273 -12.06 -0.33 1.28
N LEU A 274 -13.14 -1.11 1.12
CA LEU A 274 -13.10 -2.57 1.16
C LEU A 274 -12.62 -3.21 -0.16
N VAL A 275 -12.28 -2.41 -1.17
CA VAL A 275 -11.62 -2.94 -2.39
C VAL A 275 -10.29 -3.61 -2.07
N SER A 276 -9.62 -3.20 -1.00
CA SER A 276 -8.36 -3.78 -0.52
C SER A 276 -8.49 -5.23 -0.06
N MET A 277 -9.71 -5.72 0.18
CA MET A 277 -9.95 -7.12 0.56
C MET A 277 -9.77 -8.04 -0.65
N PRO A 278 -9.13 -9.23 -0.46
CA PRO A 278 -9.09 -10.24 -1.50
C PRO A 278 -10.51 -10.75 -1.81
N PRO A 279 -10.78 -11.23 -3.04
CA PRO A 279 -12.11 -11.72 -3.40
C PRO A 279 -12.48 -13.02 -2.67
N LEU A 280 -11.46 -13.80 -2.28
CA LEU A 280 -11.59 -15.05 -1.54
C LEU A 280 -10.51 -15.11 -0.45
N ALA A 281 -10.91 -15.55 0.74
CA ALA A 281 -10.04 -15.84 1.88
C ALA A 281 -10.58 -17.05 2.65
N ALA A 282 -9.72 -17.74 3.40
CA ALA A 282 -10.10 -18.90 4.19
C ALA A 282 -9.45 -18.89 5.57
N TRP A 283 -10.10 -19.55 6.52
CA TRP A 283 -9.59 -19.79 7.86
C TRP A 283 -9.64 -21.29 8.18
N SER A 284 -8.55 -21.79 8.74
CA SER A 284 -8.48 -23.19 9.21
C SER A 284 -8.18 -23.20 10.70
N TYR A 285 -8.82 -24.13 11.44
CA TYR A 285 -8.54 -24.30 12.84
C TYR A 285 -7.27 -25.13 13.03
N ARG A 286 -6.21 -24.54 13.62
CA ARG A 286 -4.89 -25.17 13.89
C ARG A 286 -4.31 -25.92 12.68
N PRO A 287 -4.06 -25.23 11.57
CA PRO A 287 -3.41 -25.87 10.44
C PRO A 287 -1.97 -26.25 10.83
N GLU A 288 -1.54 -27.39 10.34
CA GLU A 288 -0.16 -27.89 10.48
C GLU A 288 0.49 -27.95 9.12
N TRP A 289 1.76 -27.61 9.06
CA TRP A 289 2.57 -27.65 7.84
C TRP A 289 3.71 -28.63 8.03
N GLU A 290 4.03 -29.39 6.97
CA GLU A 290 5.15 -30.32 7.00
C GLU A 290 6.47 -29.60 7.29
N GLU A 291 7.34 -30.23 8.07
CA GLU A 291 8.69 -29.73 8.31
C GLU A 291 9.44 -29.56 6.98
N ASN A 292 10.16 -28.46 6.82
CA ASN A 292 10.88 -28.06 5.61
C ASN A 292 9.97 -27.75 4.39
N SER A 293 8.65 -27.65 4.56
CA SER A 293 7.77 -27.16 3.49
C SER A 293 7.95 -25.66 3.24
N ALA A 294 7.57 -25.20 2.05
CA ALA A 294 7.58 -23.78 1.72
C ALA A 294 6.61 -22.98 2.61
N GLU A 295 5.48 -23.58 2.98
CA GLU A 295 4.49 -23.00 3.88
C GLU A 295 5.06 -22.76 5.28
N LYS A 296 5.83 -23.74 5.80
CA LYS A 296 6.49 -23.60 7.09
C LYS A 296 7.64 -22.59 7.01
N ARG A 297 8.44 -22.58 5.95
CA ARG A 297 9.49 -21.59 5.73
C ARG A 297 8.92 -20.17 5.66
N LEU A 298 7.75 -19.96 5.03
CA LEU A 298 7.07 -18.67 5.05
C LEU A 298 6.85 -18.21 6.49
N THR A 299 6.22 -19.06 7.32
CA THR A 299 5.80 -18.66 8.69
C THR A 299 6.97 -18.50 9.65
N ASP A 300 7.97 -19.35 9.55
CA ASP A 300 9.09 -19.41 10.51
C ASP A 300 10.20 -18.39 10.19
N TYR A 301 10.35 -18.01 8.92
CA TYR A 301 11.44 -17.16 8.47
C TYR A 301 10.95 -15.83 7.86
N TYR A 302 10.12 -15.87 6.78
CA TYR A 302 9.77 -14.65 6.06
C TYR A 302 8.77 -13.74 6.79
N LEU A 303 7.97 -14.28 7.69
CA LEU A 303 7.03 -13.48 8.49
C LEU A 303 7.62 -13.01 9.83
N LYS A 304 8.94 -12.95 9.91
CA LYS A 304 9.69 -12.31 10.98
C LYS A 304 10.44 -11.09 10.42
N PRO A 305 10.62 -10.03 11.22
CA PRO A 305 11.44 -8.89 10.78
C PRO A 305 12.86 -9.34 10.46
N GLN A 306 13.34 -9.05 9.27
CA GLN A 306 14.67 -9.42 8.79
C GLN A 306 15.37 -8.20 8.18
N ASP A 307 16.69 -8.17 8.21
CA ASP A 307 17.49 -7.30 7.36
C ASP A 307 17.76 -8.00 6.02
N TRP A 308 16.76 -7.89 5.12
CA TRP A 308 16.77 -8.61 3.86
C TRP A 308 17.97 -8.32 2.97
N LEU A 309 18.53 -7.11 3.04
CA LEU A 309 19.70 -6.74 2.24
C LEU A 309 20.99 -7.39 2.76
N THR A 310 21.05 -7.77 4.03
CA THR A 310 22.18 -8.49 4.61
C THR A 310 21.95 -10.00 4.56
N GLU A 311 20.73 -10.46 4.82
CA GLU A 311 20.40 -11.90 4.93
C GLU A 311 20.42 -12.65 3.59
N LEU A 312 20.12 -11.95 2.48
CA LEU A 312 19.98 -12.56 1.15
C LEU A 312 21.11 -12.20 0.17
N GLN A 313 22.18 -11.52 0.64
CA GLN A 313 23.40 -11.31 -0.14
C GLN A 313 24.28 -12.56 0.00
#